data_200542f91af00d6441503b0c04ca2eb8
#
_entry.id   200542f91af00d6441503b0c04ca2eb8
#
_cell.length_a   1.000
_cell.length_b   1.000
_cell.length_c   1.000
_cell.angle_alpha   90.00
_cell.angle_beta   90.00
_cell.angle_gamma   90.00
#
_symmetry.space_group_name_H-M   'P 1'
#
loop_
_entity.id
_entity.type
_entity.pdbx_description
1 polymer ?
#
loop_
_entity_poly.entity_id
_entity_poly.type
_entity_poly.pdbx_seq_one_letter_code
_entity_poly.pdbx_strand_id
1 'polypeptide(L)'
;MIAGEAGGRRLAVPGGRDTRPTSDRAREGLFATISSMAGSLAGARVLDLYAGSGAVGLEALSRGAEHVLLVENGARAARTIRENIEAIGLPGAVLAADKVERVLARGPEGDPYDVVFADPPYALADAAVSRVLSTLAGQGWLAPGALVIVERATRSGPLSWPDGFVPDRARRYGEATFWYGHVRQTAAERPMTDLTQVLEHPPKSRKDDTACNA
;
A
#
# COMPACT_ATOMS: atom_id res chain seq x y z
N MET A 1 10.75 4.82 -14.33
CA MET A 1 10.97 4.48 -12.91
C MET A 1 11.61 5.67 -12.22
N ILE A 2 11.19 5.99 -11.00
CA ILE A 2 11.68 7.18 -10.28
C ILE A 2 12.93 6.83 -9.46
N ALA A 3 12.89 5.74 -8.71
CA ALA A 3 13.95 5.37 -7.79
C ALA A 3 14.16 3.85 -7.71
N GLY A 4 15.12 3.42 -6.88
CA GLY A 4 15.42 2.02 -6.64
C GLY A 4 16.27 1.38 -7.74
N GLU A 5 16.28 0.05 -7.81
CA GLU A 5 17.15 -0.75 -8.68
C GLU A 5 16.92 -0.49 -10.19
N ALA A 6 15.65 -0.22 -10.56
CA ALA A 6 15.27 0.12 -11.93
C ALA A 6 15.16 1.64 -12.17
N GLY A 7 15.70 2.48 -11.28
CA GLY A 7 15.65 3.94 -11.39
C GLY A 7 16.13 4.44 -12.75
N GLY A 8 15.46 5.43 -13.33
CA GLY A 8 15.76 5.98 -14.66
C GLY A 8 15.22 5.18 -15.84
N ARG A 9 14.79 3.91 -15.68
CA ARG A 9 14.20 3.14 -16.78
C ARG A 9 12.83 3.71 -17.17
N ARG A 10 12.54 3.74 -18.46
CA ARG A 10 11.26 4.19 -18.98
C ARG A 10 10.29 3.02 -19.06
N LEU A 11 9.04 3.26 -18.63
CA LEU A 11 7.94 2.32 -18.80
C LEU A 11 7.16 2.68 -20.08
N ALA A 12 6.71 1.67 -20.79
CA ALA A 12 5.71 1.83 -21.82
C ALA A 12 4.38 2.25 -21.18
N VAL A 13 3.62 3.09 -21.86
CA VAL A 13 2.30 3.54 -21.44
C VAL A 13 1.28 3.04 -22.46
N PRO A 14 0.15 2.45 -22.02
CA PRO A 14 -0.89 2.03 -22.96
C PRO A 14 -1.33 3.24 -23.79
N GLY A 15 -1.24 3.17 -25.10
CA GLY A 15 -1.70 4.27 -25.95
C GLY A 15 -3.23 4.37 -25.88
N GLY A 16 -3.78 5.58 -25.74
CA GLY A 16 -5.21 5.87 -25.68
C GLY A 16 -5.49 7.18 -24.96
N ARG A 17 -6.66 7.78 -25.21
CA ARG A 17 -7.06 9.05 -24.56
C ARG A 17 -7.53 8.88 -23.12
N ASP A 18 -7.85 7.66 -22.68
CA ASP A 18 -8.48 7.38 -21.38
C ASP A 18 -7.49 6.97 -20.27
N THR A 19 -6.22 6.78 -20.61
CA THR A 19 -5.18 6.47 -19.60
C THR A 19 -4.47 7.77 -19.24
N ARG A 20 -4.81 8.32 -18.08
CA ARG A 20 -4.05 9.38 -17.44
C ARG A 20 -3.06 8.68 -16.50
N PRO A 21 -1.78 8.55 -16.87
CA PRO A 21 -0.81 7.94 -15.95
C PRO A 21 -0.74 8.84 -14.71
N THR A 22 -0.78 8.24 -13.54
CA THR A 22 -0.38 8.94 -12.31
C THR A 22 0.92 9.67 -12.60
N SER A 23 0.92 11.00 -12.54
CA SER A 23 2.09 11.79 -12.94
C SER A 23 3.30 11.38 -12.11
N ASP A 24 4.51 11.49 -12.66
CA ASP A 24 5.75 11.18 -11.93
C ASP A 24 5.82 11.88 -10.57
N ARG A 25 5.37 13.14 -10.52
CA ARG A 25 5.29 13.91 -9.26
C ARG A 25 4.29 13.30 -8.26
N ALA A 26 3.13 12.85 -8.71
CA ALA A 26 2.14 12.22 -7.83
C ALA A 26 2.66 10.85 -7.34
N ARG A 27 3.31 10.07 -8.21
CA ARG A 27 3.93 8.79 -7.85
C ARG A 27 5.12 8.97 -6.88
N GLU A 28 5.94 9.99 -7.07
CA GLU A 28 6.99 10.35 -6.12
C GLU A 28 6.41 10.69 -4.74
N GLY A 29 5.39 11.54 -4.69
CA GLY A 29 4.69 11.88 -3.45
C GLY A 29 3.97 10.69 -2.80
N LEU A 30 3.42 9.76 -3.61
CA LEU A 30 2.86 8.50 -3.14
C LEU A 30 3.92 7.67 -2.39
N PHE A 31 5.06 7.40 -3.02
CA PHE A 31 6.11 6.59 -2.41
C PHE A 31 6.79 7.28 -1.23
N ALA A 32 6.95 8.60 -1.25
CA ALA A 32 7.41 9.34 -0.08
C ALA A 32 6.45 9.17 1.11
N THR A 33 5.13 9.17 0.86
CA THR A 33 4.12 8.95 1.89
C THR A 33 4.12 7.50 2.37
N ILE A 34 4.20 6.50 1.47
CA ILE A 34 4.34 5.09 1.82
C ILE A 34 5.55 4.89 2.74
N SER A 35 6.72 5.41 2.37
CA SER A 35 7.94 5.30 3.18
C SER A 35 7.79 5.94 4.56
N SER A 36 7.04 7.05 4.66
CA SER A 36 6.76 7.70 5.95
C SER A 36 5.80 6.90 6.84
N MET A 37 4.86 6.14 6.26
CA MET A 37 3.80 5.44 6.99
C MET A 37 4.14 3.97 7.26
N ALA A 38 4.67 3.28 6.27
CA ALA A 38 4.98 1.84 6.31
C ALA A 38 6.49 1.54 6.44
N GLY A 39 7.35 2.56 6.35
CA GLY A 39 8.80 2.38 6.38
C GLY A 39 9.37 1.87 5.05
N SER A 40 10.37 0.98 5.12
CA SER A 40 10.99 0.37 3.95
C SER A 40 10.04 -0.61 3.27
N LEU A 41 10.08 -0.64 1.93
CA LEU A 41 9.41 -1.67 1.15
C LEU A 41 10.26 -2.94 0.98
N ALA A 42 11.45 -3.00 1.55
CA ALA A 42 12.31 -4.19 1.44
C ALA A 42 11.60 -5.43 2.03
N GLY A 43 11.42 -6.45 1.20
CA GLY A 43 10.71 -7.67 1.55
C GLY A 43 9.18 -7.56 1.60
N ALA A 44 8.62 -6.37 1.33
CA ALA A 44 7.18 -6.16 1.36
C ALA A 44 6.45 -6.83 0.17
N ARG A 45 5.23 -7.25 0.42
CA ARG A 45 4.28 -7.72 -0.60
C ARG A 45 3.31 -6.60 -0.95
N VAL A 46 3.21 -6.26 -2.23
CA VAL A 46 2.40 -5.13 -2.72
C VAL A 46 1.33 -5.60 -3.69
N LEU A 47 0.11 -5.10 -3.52
CA LEU A 47 -1.03 -5.37 -4.41
C LEU A 47 -1.39 -4.07 -5.15
N ASP A 48 -1.30 -4.09 -6.48
CA ASP A 48 -1.63 -2.96 -7.35
C ASP A 48 -2.91 -3.28 -8.12
N LEU A 49 -4.02 -2.72 -7.66
CA LEU A 49 -5.35 -2.93 -8.23
C LEU A 49 -5.67 -1.84 -9.26
N TYR A 50 -6.22 -2.25 -10.40
CA TYR A 50 -6.45 -1.40 -11.57
C TYR A 50 -5.12 -0.84 -12.12
N ALA A 51 -4.13 -1.73 -12.24
CA ALA A 51 -2.72 -1.40 -12.37
C ALA A 51 -2.33 -0.59 -13.63
N GLY A 52 -3.17 -0.50 -14.65
CA GLY A 52 -2.96 0.30 -15.86
C GLY A 52 -1.68 -0.09 -16.61
N SER A 53 -0.61 0.68 -16.47
CA SER A 53 0.72 0.35 -17.02
C SER A 53 1.60 -0.47 -16.06
N GLY A 54 1.14 -0.71 -14.84
CA GLY A 54 1.91 -1.32 -13.76
C GLY A 54 2.90 -0.37 -13.08
N ALA A 55 2.80 0.93 -13.34
CA ALA A 55 3.82 1.90 -12.91
C ALA A 55 3.99 1.97 -11.39
N VAL A 56 2.93 1.78 -10.60
CA VAL A 56 2.99 1.81 -9.13
C VAL A 56 3.60 0.51 -8.60
N GLY A 57 3.05 -0.63 -9.00
CA GLY A 57 3.57 -1.93 -8.56
C GLY A 57 5.03 -2.16 -8.95
N LEU A 58 5.40 -1.82 -10.19
CA LEU A 58 6.79 -1.97 -10.66
C LEU A 58 7.75 -0.99 -9.97
N GLU A 59 7.30 0.20 -9.61
CA GLU A 59 8.09 1.12 -8.78
C GLU A 59 8.30 0.56 -7.37
N ALA A 60 7.29 -0.15 -6.80
CA ALA A 60 7.44 -0.82 -5.50
C ALA A 60 8.51 -1.91 -5.56
N LEU A 61 8.55 -2.74 -6.62
CA LEU A 61 9.63 -3.71 -6.85
C LEU A 61 10.99 -3.03 -6.94
N SER A 62 11.08 -1.96 -7.72
CA SER A 62 12.33 -1.18 -7.85
C SER A 62 12.83 -0.64 -6.51
N ARG A 63 11.93 -0.42 -5.55
CA ARG A 63 12.23 0.07 -4.19
C ARG A 63 12.42 -1.06 -3.16
N GLY A 64 12.49 -2.32 -3.62
CA GLY A 64 12.84 -3.47 -2.81
C GLY A 64 11.67 -4.34 -2.36
N ALA A 65 10.45 -4.12 -2.85
CA ALA A 65 9.35 -5.06 -2.61
C ALA A 65 9.74 -6.45 -3.14
N GLU A 66 9.43 -7.49 -2.38
CA GLU A 66 9.74 -8.87 -2.76
C GLU A 66 8.74 -9.42 -3.78
N HIS A 67 7.48 -9.05 -3.63
CA HIS A 67 6.41 -9.54 -4.46
C HIS A 67 5.40 -8.44 -4.80
N VAL A 68 4.99 -8.39 -6.06
CA VAL A 68 3.94 -7.48 -6.52
C VAL A 68 2.93 -8.22 -7.37
N LEU A 69 1.67 -8.20 -6.97
CA LEU A 69 0.54 -8.63 -7.80
C LEU A 69 -0.09 -7.42 -8.47
N LEU A 70 -0.04 -7.41 -9.80
CA LEU A 70 -0.65 -6.38 -10.65
C LEU A 70 -1.98 -6.93 -11.18
N VAL A 71 -3.10 -6.28 -10.86
CA VAL A 71 -4.42 -6.71 -11.33
C VAL A 71 -4.94 -5.71 -12.36
N GLU A 72 -5.16 -6.17 -13.58
CA GLU A 72 -5.61 -5.33 -14.69
C GLU A 72 -6.50 -6.13 -15.65
N ASN A 73 -7.69 -5.60 -15.98
CA ASN A 73 -8.63 -6.28 -16.86
C ASN A 73 -8.58 -5.85 -18.33
N GLY A 74 -7.98 -4.70 -18.62
CA GLY A 74 -7.82 -4.17 -19.96
C GLY A 74 -6.77 -4.94 -20.76
N ALA A 75 -7.15 -5.67 -21.82
CA ALA A 75 -6.23 -6.50 -22.59
C ALA A 75 -5.01 -5.74 -23.11
N ARG A 76 -5.18 -4.46 -23.48
CA ARG A 76 -4.08 -3.59 -23.96
C ARG A 76 -3.16 -3.20 -22.80
N ALA A 77 -3.73 -2.79 -21.67
CA ALA A 77 -2.96 -2.44 -20.47
C ALA A 77 -2.21 -3.66 -19.93
N ALA A 78 -2.86 -4.82 -19.85
CA ALA A 78 -2.22 -6.07 -19.45
C ALA A 78 -1.05 -6.47 -20.36
N ARG A 79 -1.13 -6.20 -21.67
CA ARG A 79 0.02 -6.39 -22.58
C ARG A 79 1.16 -5.44 -22.24
N THR A 80 0.86 -4.16 -22.03
CA THR A 80 1.87 -3.17 -21.63
C THR A 80 2.53 -3.53 -20.30
N ILE A 81 1.77 -4.08 -19.33
CA ILE A 81 2.36 -4.56 -18.06
C ILE A 81 3.37 -5.68 -18.32
N ARG A 82 3.05 -6.67 -19.19
CA ARG A 82 4.01 -7.75 -19.52
C ARG A 82 5.28 -7.19 -20.13
N GLU A 83 5.17 -6.29 -21.11
CA GLU A 83 6.30 -5.61 -21.74
C GLU A 83 7.14 -4.85 -20.69
N ASN A 84 6.51 -4.18 -19.75
CA ASN A 84 7.18 -3.45 -18.67
C ASN A 84 7.87 -4.39 -17.67
N ILE A 85 7.25 -5.51 -17.29
CA ILE A 85 7.87 -6.54 -16.44
C ILE A 85 9.14 -7.08 -17.10
N GLU A 86 9.06 -7.45 -18.37
CA GLU A 86 10.23 -7.93 -19.15
C GLU A 86 11.33 -6.86 -19.25
N ALA A 87 10.95 -5.60 -19.54
CA ALA A 87 11.90 -4.50 -19.67
C ALA A 87 12.63 -4.17 -18.36
N ILE A 88 11.93 -4.31 -17.21
CA ILE A 88 12.53 -4.08 -15.89
C ILE A 88 13.40 -5.27 -15.47
N GLY A 89 12.97 -6.49 -15.76
CA GLY A 89 13.74 -7.71 -15.48
C GLY A 89 13.96 -7.98 -13.98
N LEU A 90 13.18 -7.37 -13.09
CA LEU A 90 13.20 -7.65 -11.65
C LEU A 90 12.28 -8.85 -11.35
N PRO A 91 12.68 -9.76 -10.46
CA PRO A 91 11.81 -10.85 -10.01
C PRO A 91 10.67 -10.34 -9.14
N GLY A 92 9.64 -11.17 -8.94
CA GLY A 92 8.55 -10.90 -7.99
C GLY A 92 7.32 -10.22 -8.57
N ALA A 93 7.30 -9.82 -9.86
CA ALA A 93 6.11 -9.28 -10.52
C ALA A 93 5.21 -10.39 -11.04
N VAL A 94 3.94 -10.36 -10.67
CA VAL A 94 2.89 -11.26 -11.17
C VAL A 94 1.74 -10.42 -11.74
N LEU A 95 1.26 -10.76 -12.93
CA LEU A 95 0.10 -10.13 -13.55
C LEU A 95 -1.12 -11.05 -13.50
N ALA A 96 -2.19 -10.61 -12.85
CA ALA A 96 -3.53 -11.17 -12.96
C ALA A 96 -4.33 -10.36 -14.00
N ALA A 97 -4.43 -10.88 -15.22
CA ALA A 97 -5.18 -10.24 -16.31
C ALA A 97 -6.68 -10.58 -16.19
N ASP A 98 -7.35 -10.07 -15.16
CA ASP A 98 -8.78 -10.30 -14.87
C ASP A 98 -9.36 -9.09 -14.11
N LYS A 99 -10.68 -9.09 -13.89
CA LYS A 99 -11.38 -8.08 -13.10
C LYS A 99 -10.96 -8.15 -11.63
N VAL A 100 -10.74 -7.00 -11.00
CA VAL A 100 -10.37 -6.89 -9.58
C VAL A 100 -11.31 -7.70 -8.70
N GLU A 101 -12.62 -7.57 -8.90
CA GLU A 101 -13.63 -8.28 -8.10
C GLU A 101 -13.51 -9.80 -8.21
N ARG A 102 -13.14 -10.32 -9.38
CA ARG A 102 -12.93 -11.77 -9.58
C ARG A 102 -11.67 -12.26 -8.93
N VAL A 103 -10.58 -11.48 -9.03
CA VAL A 103 -9.31 -11.82 -8.38
C VAL A 103 -9.51 -11.85 -6.89
N LEU A 104 -10.10 -10.80 -6.32
CA LEU A 104 -10.30 -10.69 -4.88
C LEU A 104 -11.25 -11.77 -4.32
N ALA A 105 -12.25 -12.20 -5.07
CA ALA A 105 -13.17 -13.26 -4.65
C ALA A 105 -12.51 -14.65 -4.49
N ARG A 106 -11.35 -14.88 -5.12
CA ARG A 106 -10.59 -16.15 -5.01
C ARG A 106 -9.75 -16.23 -3.73
N GLY A 107 -9.53 -15.12 -3.04
CA GLY A 107 -8.54 -15.01 -1.97
C GLY A 107 -7.10 -14.88 -2.48
N PRO A 108 -6.15 -14.52 -1.61
CA PRO A 108 -4.76 -14.38 -1.98
C PRO A 108 -4.08 -15.74 -2.24
N GLU A 109 -3.16 -15.77 -3.19
CA GLU A 109 -2.23 -16.89 -3.37
C GLU A 109 -0.98 -16.58 -2.53
N GLY A 110 -0.75 -17.37 -1.48
CA GLY A 110 0.34 -17.19 -0.52
C GLY A 110 0.02 -16.17 0.58
N ASP A 111 1.07 -15.50 1.08
CA ASP A 111 0.97 -14.58 2.21
C ASP A 111 0.16 -13.32 1.88
N PRO A 112 -0.47 -12.69 2.89
CA PRO A 112 -1.18 -11.43 2.72
C PRO A 112 -0.25 -10.27 2.32
N TYR A 113 -0.83 -9.16 1.89
CA TYR A 113 -0.13 -7.99 1.37
C TYR A 113 0.02 -6.90 2.43
N ASP A 114 1.22 -6.29 2.47
CA ASP A 114 1.58 -5.20 3.39
C ASP A 114 1.10 -3.85 2.90
N VAL A 115 1.07 -3.67 1.57
CA VAL A 115 0.64 -2.42 0.94
C VAL A 115 -0.30 -2.73 -0.22
N VAL A 116 -1.44 -2.06 -0.26
CA VAL A 116 -2.39 -2.11 -1.38
C VAL A 116 -2.55 -0.72 -1.96
N PHE A 117 -2.38 -0.60 -3.28
CA PHE A 117 -2.75 0.57 -4.04
C PHE A 117 -3.91 0.25 -4.96
N ALA A 118 -4.92 1.11 -5.01
CA ALA A 118 -6.07 0.98 -5.88
C ALA A 118 -6.37 2.30 -6.59
N ASP A 119 -6.34 2.29 -7.93
CA ASP A 119 -6.73 3.42 -8.79
C ASP A 119 -7.95 3.03 -9.66
N PRO A 120 -9.13 2.89 -9.03
CA PRO A 120 -10.32 2.48 -9.77
C PRO A 120 -10.73 3.57 -10.76
N PRO A 121 -11.29 3.18 -11.93
CA PRO A 121 -11.82 4.14 -12.90
C PRO A 121 -12.74 5.17 -12.23
N TYR A 122 -12.62 6.44 -12.60
CA TYR A 122 -13.43 7.52 -12.00
C TYR A 122 -14.94 7.30 -12.11
N ALA A 123 -15.37 6.55 -13.13
CA ALA A 123 -16.77 6.16 -13.30
C ALA A 123 -17.24 5.07 -12.33
N LEU A 124 -16.31 4.41 -11.61
CA LEU A 124 -16.68 3.38 -10.65
C LEU A 124 -17.37 4.01 -9.45
N ALA A 125 -18.61 3.60 -9.20
CA ALA A 125 -19.42 4.12 -8.09
C ALA A 125 -18.76 3.84 -6.72
N ASP A 126 -18.92 4.74 -5.77
CA ASP A 126 -18.33 4.64 -4.43
C ASP A 126 -18.74 3.35 -3.70
N ALA A 127 -20.00 2.89 -3.90
CA ALA A 127 -20.46 1.61 -3.36
C ALA A 127 -19.67 0.40 -3.91
N ALA A 128 -19.16 0.48 -5.16
CA ALA A 128 -18.33 -0.57 -5.72
C ALA A 128 -16.91 -0.52 -5.14
N VAL A 129 -16.35 0.67 -4.94
CA VAL A 129 -15.06 0.84 -4.25
C VAL A 129 -15.16 0.31 -2.82
N SER A 130 -16.23 0.65 -2.10
CA SER A 130 -16.47 0.14 -0.75
C SER A 130 -16.53 -1.39 -0.70
N ARG A 131 -17.19 -2.04 -1.69
CA ARG A 131 -17.20 -3.52 -1.79
C ARG A 131 -15.81 -4.10 -2.01
N VAL A 132 -14.99 -3.49 -2.87
CA VAL A 132 -13.59 -3.92 -3.08
C VAL A 132 -12.81 -3.87 -1.76
N LEU A 133 -12.91 -2.77 -1.02
CA LEU A 133 -12.26 -2.62 0.28
C LEU A 133 -12.78 -3.63 1.31
N SER A 134 -14.10 -3.86 1.38
CA SER A 134 -14.69 -4.88 2.26
C SER A 134 -14.19 -6.28 1.92
N THR A 135 -14.04 -6.61 0.63
CA THR A 135 -13.51 -7.90 0.19
C THR A 135 -12.03 -8.04 0.59
N LEU A 136 -11.22 -7.00 0.42
CA LEU A 136 -9.83 -7.01 0.88
C LEU A 136 -9.72 -7.32 2.38
N ALA A 137 -10.56 -6.68 3.21
CA ALA A 137 -10.54 -6.88 4.66
C ALA A 137 -11.07 -8.27 5.08
N GLY A 138 -12.05 -8.81 4.36
CA GLY A 138 -12.75 -10.05 4.73
C GLY A 138 -12.17 -11.34 4.17
N GLN A 139 -11.31 -11.28 3.15
CA GLN A 139 -10.82 -12.46 2.40
C GLN A 139 -9.33 -12.77 2.63
N GLY A 140 -8.73 -12.22 3.68
CA GLY A 140 -7.33 -12.53 4.02
C GLY A 140 -6.27 -11.89 3.11
N TRP A 141 -6.63 -10.86 2.34
CA TRP A 141 -5.70 -10.16 1.46
C TRP A 141 -4.69 -9.28 2.18
N LEU A 142 -5.02 -8.81 3.38
CA LEU A 142 -4.28 -7.77 4.08
C LEU A 142 -3.51 -8.34 5.28
N ALA A 143 -2.23 -8.05 5.34
CA ALA A 143 -1.41 -8.28 6.52
C ALA A 143 -1.90 -7.42 7.71
N PRO A 144 -1.65 -7.82 8.96
CA PRO A 144 -1.97 -7.00 10.12
C PRO A 144 -1.34 -5.60 10.01
N GLY A 145 -2.16 -4.55 10.09
CA GLY A 145 -1.68 -3.18 9.95
C GLY A 145 -1.36 -2.75 8.51
N ALA A 146 -1.70 -3.54 7.50
CA ALA A 146 -1.45 -3.22 6.10
C ALA A 146 -1.93 -1.81 5.73
N LEU A 147 -1.12 -1.12 4.95
CA LEU A 147 -1.43 0.20 4.41
C LEU A 147 -2.24 0.07 3.12
N VAL A 148 -3.40 0.69 3.09
CA VAL A 148 -4.26 0.72 1.89
C VAL A 148 -4.38 2.15 1.38
N ILE A 149 -4.11 2.33 0.09
CA ILE A 149 -4.16 3.62 -0.59
C ILE A 149 -5.18 3.53 -1.72
N VAL A 150 -6.11 4.46 -1.75
CA VAL A 150 -7.12 4.54 -2.81
C VAL A 150 -7.03 5.88 -3.51
N GLU A 151 -6.81 5.88 -4.82
CA GLU A 151 -6.90 7.07 -5.65
C GLU A 151 -8.37 7.32 -6.05
N ARG A 152 -8.83 8.57 -5.89
CA ARG A 152 -10.13 9.04 -6.38
C ARG A 152 -9.99 10.41 -6.99
N ALA A 153 -10.91 10.75 -7.91
CA ALA A 153 -11.00 12.13 -8.37
C ALA A 153 -11.28 13.07 -7.17
N THR A 154 -10.56 14.18 -7.07
CA THR A 154 -10.75 15.15 -5.97
C THR A 154 -12.21 15.63 -5.87
N ARG A 155 -12.93 15.70 -6.99
CA ARG A 155 -14.34 16.08 -7.04
C ARG A 155 -15.31 15.03 -6.48
N SER A 156 -14.86 13.76 -6.29
CA SER A 156 -15.70 12.69 -5.75
C SER A 156 -15.98 12.85 -4.24
N GLY A 157 -15.31 13.79 -3.58
CA GLY A 157 -15.43 13.97 -2.13
C GLY A 157 -14.64 12.93 -1.33
N PRO A 158 -14.86 12.89 0.00
CA PRO A 158 -14.17 11.99 0.89
C PRO A 158 -14.47 10.51 0.61
N LEU A 159 -13.43 9.66 0.69
CA LEU A 159 -13.59 8.20 0.60
C LEU A 159 -14.31 7.68 1.86
N SER A 160 -15.37 6.90 1.65
CA SER A 160 -16.02 6.16 2.73
C SER A 160 -15.29 4.83 2.94
N TRP A 161 -14.62 4.70 4.08
CA TRP A 161 -13.95 3.48 4.49
C TRP A 161 -14.95 2.52 5.13
N PRO A 162 -15.00 1.25 4.71
CA PRO A 162 -15.83 0.26 5.38
C PRO A 162 -15.23 -0.15 6.74
N ASP A 163 -16.00 -0.91 7.50
CA ASP A 163 -15.53 -1.51 8.76
C ASP A 163 -14.25 -2.33 8.52
N GLY A 164 -13.37 -2.35 9.53
CA GLY A 164 -12.06 -3.01 9.45
C GLY A 164 -10.92 -2.09 9.03
N PHE A 165 -11.20 -0.87 8.58
CA PHE A 165 -10.17 0.13 8.29
C PHE A 165 -10.14 1.27 9.30
N VAL A 166 -8.97 1.86 9.47
CA VAL A 166 -8.75 3.11 10.20
C VAL A 166 -8.24 4.13 9.19
N PRO A 167 -9.04 5.16 8.83
CA PRO A 167 -8.57 6.26 7.99
C PRO A 167 -7.39 6.98 8.65
N ASP A 168 -6.41 7.39 7.85
CA ASP A 168 -5.26 8.17 8.34
C ASP A 168 -5.27 9.58 7.73
N ARG A 169 -4.90 9.70 6.45
CA ARG A 169 -4.73 10.99 5.78
C ARG A 169 -5.19 10.98 4.33
N ALA A 170 -5.26 12.17 3.75
CA ALA A 170 -5.44 12.35 2.32
C ALA A 170 -4.37 13.29 1.76
N ARG A 171 -3.96 13.06 0.53
CA ARG A 171 -3.01 13.90 -0.21
C ARG A 171 -3.56 14.19 -1.59
N ARG A 172 -3.67 15.48 -1.91
CA ARG A 172 -4.17 15.93 -3.21
C ARG A 172 -3.03 16.20 -4.19
N TYR A 173 -3.15 15.67 -5.40
CA TYR A 173 -2.25 15.88 -6.53
C TYR A 173 -3.07 16.30 -7.76
N GLY A 174 -3.28 17.60 -7.89
CA GLY A 174 -4.14 18.14 -8.96
C GLY A 174 -5.59 17.69 -8.83
N GLU A 175 -6.06 16.90 -9.82
CA GLU A 175 -7.42 16.36 -9.85
C GLU A 175 -7.57 15.00 -9.14
N ALA A 176 -6.47 14.40 -8.69
CA ALA A 176 -6.46 13.17 -7.94
C ALA A 176 -6.25 13.43 -6.45
N THR A 177 -6.90 12.62 -5.62
CA THR A 177 -6.67 12.57 -4.17
C THR A 177 -6.37 11.14 -3.78
N PHE A 178 -5.25 10.93 -3.11
CA PHE A 178 -4.88 9.65 -2.50
C PHE A 178 -5.39 9.62 -1.06
N TRP A 179 -6.19 8.62 -0.76
CA TRP A 179 -6.75 8.36 0.55
C TRP A 179 -5.98 7.20 1.17
N TYR A 180 -5.42 7.43 2.36
CA TYR A 180 -4.61 6.46 3.08
C TYR A 180 -5.36 5.96 4.31
N GLY A 181 -5.30 4.67 4.56
CA GLY A 181 -5.83 4.04 5.75
C GLY A 181 -5.12 2.73 6.04
N HIS A 182 -5.23 2.26 7.25
CA HIS A 182 -4.67 0.97 7.68
C HIS A 182 -5.78 -0.01 8.00
N VAL A 183 -5.50 -1.31 7.76
CA VAL A 183 -6.37 -2.34 8.31
C VAL A 183 -6.25 -2.35 9.83
N ARG A 184 -7.38 -2.47 10.52
CA ARG A 184 -7.42 -2.51 11.98
C ARG A 184 -6.72 -3.79 12.46
N GLN A 185 -5.72 -3.64 13.32
CA GLN A 185 -5.13 -4.77 14.02
C GLN A 185 -6.16 -5.31 15.04
N THR A 186 -6.48 -6.59 14.93
CA THR A 186 -7.26 -7.26 15.97
C THR A 186 -6.39 -7.44 17.22
N ALA A 187 -6.98 -7.34 18.40
CA ALA A 187 -6.25 -7.39 19.68
C ALA A 187 -5.44 -8.71 19.88
N ALA A 188 -5.75 -9.75 19.11
CA ALA A 188 -5.04 -11.04 19.14
C ALA A 188 -3.66 -11.02 18.45
N GLU A 189 -3.37 -9.99 17.64
CA GLU A 189 -2.17 -9.91 16.80
C GLU A 189 -1.16 -8.83 17.26
N ARG A 190 -1.39 -8.24 18.45
CA ARG A 190 -0.35 -7.39 19.06
C ARG A 190 0.80 -8.30 19.47
N PRO A 191 2.02 -8.14 18.94
CA PRO A 191 3.17 -8.80 19.54
C PRO A 191 3.18 -8.38 21.01
N MET A 192 3.25 -9.35 21.91
CA MET A 192 3.45 -9.10 23.34
C MET A 192 4.81 -8.41 23.46
N THR A 193 4.81 -7.09 23.37
CA THR A 193 6.01 -6.30 23.70
C THR A 193 6.28 -6.55 25.16
N ASP A 194 7.36 -7.24 25.37
CA ASP A 194 7.97 -7.71 26.59
C ASP A 194 7.74 -6.77 27.80
N LEU A 195 6.76 -7.11 28.64
CA LEU A 195 6.54 -6.48 29.95
C LEU A 195 7.63 -6.86 30.95
N THR A 196 8.64 -7.64 30.53
CA THR A 196 9.71 -8.14 31.42
C THR A 196 10.78 -7.08 31.72
N GLN A 197 10.84 -5.96 31.00
CA GLN A 197 11.85 -4.91 31.24
C GLN A 197 11.48 -3.84 32.29
N VAL A 198 10.27 -3.87 32.86
CA VAL A 198 9.86 -2.86 33.86
C VAL A 198 10.13 -3.27 35.30
N LEU A 199 10.51 -4.53 35.56
CA LEU A 199 10.65 -5.04 36.94
C LEU A 199 12.11 -5.11 37.46
N GLU A 200 13.13 -4.71 36.72
CA GLU A 200 14.52 -4.83 37.15
C GLU A 200 15.20 -3.58 37.69
N HIS A 201 14.47 -2.51 37.97
CA HIS A 201 15.06 -1.37 38.67
C HIS A 201 14.21 -0.94 39.87
N PRO A 202 14.46 -1.48 41.09
CA PRO A 202 13.88 -0.91 42.30
C PRO A 202 14.49 0.47 42.55
N PRO A 203 13.70 1.47 43.00
CA PRO A 203 14.21 2.81 43.28
C PRO A 203 15.25 2.75 44.42
N LYS A 204 16.43 3.33 44.15
CA LYS A 204 17.48 3.52 45.19
C LYS A 204 16.92 4.36 46.31
N SER A 205 16.90 3.82 47.52
CA SER A 205 16.57 4.49 48.75
C SER A 205 17.52 5.69 48.97
N ARG A 206 16.97 6.87 49.13
CA ARG A 206 17.69 8.02 49.66
C ARG A 206 18.09 7.72 51.10
N LYS A 207 19.38 7.71 51.39
CA LYS A 207 19.90 7.80 52.76
C LYS A 207 19.77 9.24 53.22
N ASP A 208 19.03 9.41 54.30
CA ASP A 208 19.03 10.63 55.12
C ASP A 208 20.39 10.79 55.76
N ASP A 209 21.15 11.81 55.38
CA ASP A 209 22.28 12.31 56.16
C ASP A 209 21.79 13.49 57.02
N THR A 210 21.37 13.16 58.21
CA THR A 210 21.22 14.11 59.27
C THR A 210 22.56 14.10 60.06
N ALA A 211 23.44 15.02 59.74
CA ALA A 211 24.58 15.32 60.59
C ALA A 211 24.27 16.55 61.42
N CYS A 212 24.06 16.30 62.69
CA CYS A 212 24.06 17.26 63.75
C CYS A 212 25.46 17.83 63.89
N ASN A 213 25.61 19.14 64.03
CA ASN A 213 26.80 19.75 64.56
C ASN A 213 26.48 20.82 65.58
N ALA A 214 27.09 20.64 66.73
CA ALA A 214 27.16 21.55 67.83
C ALA A 214 28.20 22.66 67.55
#